data_56a4e87e20e0ed6578250f3c76e751b4
#
_entry.id   56a4e87e20e0ed6578250f3c76e751b4
#
_cell.length_a   1.000
_cell.length_b   1.000
_cell.length_c   1.000
_cell.angle_alpha   90.00
_cell.angle_beta   90.00
_cell.angle_gamma   90.00
#
_symmetry.space_group_name_H-M   'P 1'
#
loop_
_entity.id
_entity.type
_entity.pdbx_description
1 polymer ?
#
loop_
_entity_poly.entity_id
_entity_poly.type
_entity_poly.pdbx_seq_one_letter_code
_entity_poly.pdbx_strand_id
1 'polypeptide(L)'
;KNLKYSDISDKELKIFPIIIENNNLMIFENNYLYKNWTNSFKEDDSNFELIDYILPLENIEIIDNINNYKDNLEQIKLESLFDEHLNKDNLFIIVNVGNNETKIFLKGMISSNRVVKNIILKNKESSEVNKYDKILFFLKDEIFEVIKSQNIIDVRTPSFFNIKLILRKQDDLIKFQTILRDIDLIENYKVNEFSKRVA
;
A
#
# COMPACT_ATOMS: atom_id res chain seq x y z
N LYS A 1 -7.76 20.59 15.06
CA LYS A 1 -7.72 19.16 14.63
C LYS A 1 -7.12 19.12 13.25
N ASN A 2 -5.91 18.55 13.13
CA ASN A 2 -5.24 18.41 11.83
C ASN A 2 -5.95 17.31 11.04
N LEU A 3 -6.71 17.67 10.03
CA LEU A 3 -7.31 16.73 9.11
C LEU A 3 -6.20 16.25 8.15
N LYS A 4 -5.97 14.94 8.12
CA LYS A 4 -5.13 14.27 7.15
C LYS A 4 -6.01 13.39 6.30
N TYR A 5 -5.97 13.57 4.99
CA TYR A 5 -6.65 12.71 4.04
C TYR A 5 -5.66 11.78 3.38
N SER A 6 -6.03 10.53 3.18
CA SER A 6 -5.27 9.58 2.39
C SER A 6 -6.12 9.15 1.20
N ASP A 7 -5.55 9.22 0.01
CA ASP A 7 -6.14 8.62 -1.18
C ASP A 7 -5.60 7.20 -1.31
N ILE A 8 -6.47 6.23 -1.07
CA ILE A 8 -6.20 4.80 -1.26
C ILE A 8 -7.19 4.34 -2.33
N SER A 9 -7.03 4.84 -3.56
CA SER A 9 -7.81 4.35 -4.68
C SER A 9 -7.13 3.10 -5.26
N ASP A 10 -7.90 2.06 -5.55
CA ASP A 10 -7.61 0.81 -6.27
C ASP A 10 -6.13 0.60 -6.62
N LYS A 11 -5.31 0.27 -5.61
CA LYS A 11 -3.87 0.06 -5.81
C LYS A 11 -3.57 -1.40 -6.04
N GLU A 12 -2.88 -1.68 -7.14
CA GLU A 12 -2.23 -2.96 -7.36
C GLU A 12 -0.92 -3.01 -6.57
N LEU A 13 -0.76 -4.02 -5.71
CA LEU A 13 0.46 -4.28 -4.98
C LEU A 13 0.93 -5.72 -5.22
N LYS A 14 2.07 -5.88 -5.88
CA LYS A 14 2.73 -7.18 -6.02
C LYS A 14 3.37 -7.56 -4.70
N ILE A 15 3.02 -8.72 -4.15
CA ILE A 15 3.58 -9.19 -2.88
C ILE A 15 4.19 -10.57 -3.04
N PHE A 16 5.30 -10.81 -2.36
CA PHE A 16 5.90 -12.13 -2.26
C PHE A 16 6.20 -12.47 -0.81
N PRO A 17 5.29 -13.20 -0.12
CA PRO A 17 5.50 -13.65 1.24
C PRO A 17 6.30 -14.95 1.26
N ILE A 18 7.24 -15.06 2.18
CA ILE A 18 7.93 -16.29 2.54
C ILE A 18 7.84 -16.52 4.05
N ILE A 19 7.82 -17.77 4.46
CA ILE A 19 7.84 -18.16 5.86
C ILE A 19 9.10 -18.98 6.12
N ILE A 20 9.77 -18.69 7.23
CA ILE A 20 10.85 -19.50 7.80
C ILE A 20 10.39 -19.99 9.16
N GLU A 21 10.28 -21.28 9.34
CA GLU A 21 9.95 -21.89 10.62
C GLU A 21 10.80 -23.15 10.86
N ASN A 22 11.43 -23.26 12.02
CA ASN A 22 12.33 -24.36 12.37
C ASN A 22 13.41 -24.62 11.29
N ASN A 23 14.02 -23.57 10.74
CA ASN A 23 14.95 -23.58 9.61
C ASN A 23 14.38 -24.13 8.29
N ASN A 24 13.09 -24.36 8.21
CA ASN A 24 12.42 -24.73 6.97
C ASN A 24 11.92 -23.46 6.27
N LEU A 25 12.30 -23.31 5.02
CA LEU A 25 11.83 -22.24 4.14
C LEU A 25 10.57 -22.70 3.41
N MET A 26 9.49 -21.97 3.56
CA MET A 26 8.21 -22.22 2.93
C MET A 26 7.89 -21.12 1.93
N ILE A 27 7.72 -21.49 0.67
CA ILE A 27 7.40 -20.63 -0.46
C ILE A 27 6.25 -21.20 -1.27
N PHE A 28 5.55 -20.40 -2.04
CA PHE A 28 4.45 -20.78 -2.94
C PHE A 28 3.43 -21.74 -2.26
N GLU A 29 3.14 -22.88 -2.86
CA GLU A 29 2.16 -23.85 -2.37
C GLU A 29 2.48 -24.39 -0.97
N ASN A 30 3.70 -24.34 -0.49
CA ASN A 30 4.06 -24.74 0.87
C ASN A 30 3.90 -23.63 1.90
N ASN A 31 3.55 -22.43 1.45
CA ASN A 31 3.43 -21.24 2.29
C ASN A 31 1.96 -20.93 2.59
N TYR A 32 1.60 -20.96 3.87
CA TYR A 32 0.26 -20.62 4.32
C TYR A 32 -0.18 -19.20 3.94
N LEU A 33 0.70 -18.23 4.07
CA LEU A 33 0.39 -16.83 3.74
C LEU A 33 0.12 -16.68 2.24
N TYR A 34 0.93 -17.32 1.39
CA TYR A 34 0.74 -17.30 -0.06
C TYR A 34 -0.63 -17.87 -0.45
N LYS A 35 -0.99 -19.03 0.07
CA LYS A 35 -2.29 -19.69 -0.24
C LYS A 35 -3.50 -18.90 0.20
N ASN A 36 -3.41 -18.25 1.36
CA ASN A 36 -4.56 -17.63 2.00
C ASN A 36 -4.60 -16.12 1.88
N TRP A 37 -3.64 -15.51 1.17
CA TRP A 37 -3.56 -14.06 1.08
C TRP A 37 -4.80 -13.42 0.45
N THR A 38 -5.32 -14.03 -0.62
CA THR A 38 -6.50 -13.55 -1.34
C THR A 38 -7.82 -14.08 -0.77
N ASN A 39 -7.78 -15.21 -0.03
CA ASN A 39 -8.98 -15.88 0.47
C ASN A 39 -9.41 -15.45 1.87
N SER A 40 -8.55 -14.77 2.61
CA SER A 40 -8.82 -14.39 4.00
C SER A 40 -9.63 -13.12 4.10
N PHE A 41 -10.71 -13.20 4.87
CA PHE A 41 -11.60 -12.13 5.32
C PHE A 41 -12.75 -11.77 4.37
N LYS A 42 -13.79 -12.63 4.40
CA LYS A 42 -15.11 -12.31 3.84
C LYS A 42 -16.02 -11.55 4.82
N GLU A 43 -15.56 -11.23 6.01
CA GLU A 43 -16.39 -10.59 7.03
C GLU A 43 -15.72 -9.33 7.59
N ASP A 44 -16.35 -8.20 7.33
CA ASP A 44 -16.31 -6.89 8.00
C ASP A 44 -15.13 -5.91 7.83
N ASP A 45 -14.06 -6.16 7.05
CA ASP A 45 -13.01 -5.14 6.90
C ASP A 45 -12.93 -4.57 5.47
N SER A 46 -13.81 -3.63 5.17
CA SER A 46 -13.87 -2.88 3.91
C SER A 46 -12.55 -2.15 3.53
N ASN A 47 -11.64 -1.95 4.47
CA ASN A 47 -10.38 -1.25 4.23
C ASN A 47 -9.37 -2.08 3.43
N PHE A 48 -9.41 -3.41 3.52
CA PHE A 48 -8.47 -4.29 2.80
C PHE A 48 -8.89 -4.56 1.35
N GLU A 49 -10.13 -4.28 0.99
CA GLU A 49 -10.64 -4.40 -0.38
C GLU A 49 -10.10 -3.31 -1.33
N LEU A 50 -9.48 -2.25 -0.78
CA LEU A 50 -8.92 -1.15 -1.56
C LEU A 50 -7.55 -1.47 -2.17
N ILE A 51 -6.96 -2.62 -1.83
CA ILE A 51 -5.65 -3.04 -2.35
C ILE A 51 -5.82 -4.35 -3.10
N ASP A 52 -5.54 -4.32 -4.40
CA ASP A 52 -5.48 -5.52 -5.23
C ASP A 52 -4.10 -6.18 -5.09
N TYR A 53 -4.05 -7.28 -4.32
CA TYR A 53 -2.82 -8.01 -4.07
C TYR A 53 -2.54 -9.01 -5.18
N ILE A 54 -1.39 -8.88 -5.82
CA ILE A 54 -0.92 -9.76 -6.89
C ILE A 54 0.23 -10.62 -6.35
N LEU A 55 0.03 -11.93 -6.33
CA LEU A 55 1.07 -12.89 -5.96
C LEU A 55 1.77 -13.42 -7.24
N PRO A 56 3.11 -13.53 -7.25
CA PRO A 56 3.82 -14.09 -8.39
C PRO A 56 3.48 -15.57 -8.57
N LEU A 57 3.44 -16.01 -9.80
CA LEU A 57 3.30 -17.45 -10.11
C LEU A 57 4.58 -18.19 -9.72
N GLU A 58 4.43 -19.47 -9.41
CA GLU A 58 5.57 -20.34 -9.14
C GLU A 58 6.51 -20.38 -10.33
N ASN A 59 7.80 -20.08 -10.08
CA ASN A 59 8.84 -20.00 -11.09
C ASN A 59 10.14 -20.59 -10.52
N ILE A 60 10.79 -21.45 -11.31
CA ILE A 60 12.05 -22.11 -10.92
C ILE A 60 13.17 -21.08 -10.69
N GLU A 61 13.24 -20.01 -11.48
CA GLU A 61 14.25 -18.96 -11.32
C GLU A 61 14.11 -18.24 -9.98
N ILE A 62 12.88 -17.98 -9.55
CA ILE A 62 12.60 -17.37 -8.23
C ILE A 62 13.03 -18.33 -7.12
N ILE A 63 12.73 -19.62 -7.25
CA ILE A 63 13.10 -20.65 -6.28
C ILE A 63 14.64 -20.73 -6.14
N ASP A 64 15.36 -20.77 -7.26
CA ASP A 64 16.83 -20.83 -7.29
C ASP A 64 17.43 -19.56 -6.67
N ASN A 65 16.90 -18.39 -7.00
CA ASN A 65 17.33 -17.13 -6.41
C ASN A 65 17.15 -17.12 -4.88
N ILE A 66 16.00 -17.56 -4.38
CA ILE A 66 15.75 -17.64 -2.94
C ILE A 66 16.70 -18.63 -2.27
N ASN A 67 16.94 -19.79 -2.87
CA ASN A 67 17.86 -20.79 -2.34
C ASN A 67 19.30 -20.28 -2.29
N ASN A 68 19.74 -19.51 -3.28
CA ASN A 68 21.07 -18.88 -3.30
C ASN A 68 21.25 -17.85 -2.19
N TYR A 69 20.19 -17.21 -1.74
CA TYR A 69 20.19 -16.22 -0.65
C TYR A 69 19.65 -16.77 0.67
N LYS A 70 19.52 -18.10 0.83
CA LYS A 70 18.87 -18.72 1.99
C LYS A 70 19.37 -18.21 3.35
N ASP A 71 20.66 -17.95 3.46
CA ASP A 71 21.27 -17.47 4.70
C ASP A 71 21.15 -15.94 4.90
N ASN A 72 20.79 -15.21 3.85
CA ASN A 72 20.72 -13.74 3.83
C ASN A 72 19.60 -13.21 2.92
N LEU A 73 18.38 -13.68 3.14
CA LEU A 73 17.22 -13.35 2.32
C LEU A 73 16.93 -11.83 2.26
N GLU A 74 17.31 -11.08 3.28
CA GLU A 74 17.15 -9.61 3.29
C GLU A 74 17.99 -8.92 2.19
N GLN A 75 19.04 -9.56 1.70
CA GLN A 75 19.92 -9.03 0.65
C GLN A 75 19.42 -9.32 -0.77
N ILE A 76 18.42 -10.19 -0.93
CA ILE A 76 17.88 -10.53 -2.25
C ILE A 76 17.45 -9.29 -3.00
N LYS A 77 17.74 -9.22 -4.29
CA LYS A 77 17.32 -8.10 -5.13
C LYS A 77 15.85 -8.26 -5.51
N LEU A 78 15.06 -7.19 -5.39
CA LEU A 78 13.63 -7.22 -5.73
C LEU A 78 13.39 -7.57 -7.21
N GLU A 79 14.32 -7.15 -8.08
CA GLU A 79 14.28 -7.42 -9.52
C GLU A 79 14.31 -8.92 -9.85
N SER A 80 14.90 -9.72 -8.97
CA SER A 80 14.97 -11.18 -9.13
C SER A 80 13.74 -11.93 -8.63
N LEU A 81 12.83 -11.24 -7.95
CA LEU A 81 11.59 -11.79 -7.40
C LEU A 81 10.35 -11.32 -8.16
N PHE A 82 10.42 -10.13 -8.73
CA PHE A 82 9.33 -9.50 -9.46
C PHE A 82 9.80 -9.21 -10.88
N ASP A 83 9.08 -9.67 -11.89
CA ASP A 83 9.39 -9.41 -13.29
C ASP A 83 9.65 -7.92 -13.57
N GLU A 84 10.39 -7.61 -14.63
CA GLU A 84 11.05 -6.35 -15.01
C GLU A 84 10.24 -5.03 -14.91
N HIS A 85 9.00 -5.05 -14.47
CA HIS A 85 8.20 -3.85 -14.26
C HIS A 85 8.45 -3.22 -12.87
N LEU A 86 9.70 -2.80 -12.65
CA LEU A 86 10.18 -2.13 -11.43
C LEU A 86 9.42 -0.85 -11.03
N ASN A 87 8.59 -0.33 -11.92
CA ASN A 87 7.77 0.86 -11.67
C ASN A 87 6.43 0.58 -10.98
N LYS A 88 6.13 -0.69 -10.69
CA LYS A 88 4.91 -1.08 -9.96
C LYS A 88 5.23 -1.27 -8.48
N ASP A 89 4.25 -0.96 -7.66
CA ASP A 89 4.32 -1.19 -6.22
C ASP A 89 4.57 -2.69 -5.95
N ASN A 90 5.61 -2.98 -5.16
CA ASN A 90 6.01 -4.35 -4.83
C ASN A 90 6.50 -4.46 -3.40
N LEU A 91 6.30 -5.61 -2.78
CA LEU A 91 6.71 -5.86 -1.41
C LEU A 91 7.13 -7.32 -1.19
N PHE A 92 8.37 -7.52 -0.82
CA PHE A 92 8.90 -8.79 -0.37
C PHE A 92 8.75 -8.89 1.15
N ILE A 93 8.21 -10.01 1.63
CA ILE A 93 7.83 -10.20 3.02
C ILE A 93 8.50 -11.47 3.53
N ILE A 94 9.36 -11.34 4.54
CA ILE A 94 9.99 -12.46 5.23
C ILE A 94 9.38 -12.59 6.62
N VAL A 95 8.80 -13.74 6.92
CA VAL A 95 8.21 -14.05 8.22
C VAL A 95 9.01 -15.17 8.87
N ASN A 96 9.83 -14.85 9.86
CA ASN A 96 10.60 -15.83 10.63
C ASN A 96 9.84 -16.15 11.92
N VAL A 97 9.27 -17.34 11.95
CA VAL A 97 8.38 -17.82 13.04
C VAL A 97 9.20 -18.56 14.07
N GLY A 98 9.48 -17.90 15.20
CA GLY A 98 10.12 -18.52 16.37
C GLY A 98 9.12 -19.00 17.42
N ASN A 99 9.60 -19.61 18.48
CA ASN A 99 8.75 -20.10 19.58
C ASN A 99 8.11 -18.97 20.38
N ASN A 100 8.88 -17.95 20.75
CA ASN A 100 8.45 -16.85 21.60
C ASN A 100 8.08 -15.59 20.83
N GLU A 101 8.64 -15.41 19.67
CA GLU A 101 8.46 -14.24 18.82
C GLU A 101 8.48 -14.59 17.34
N THR A 102 7.77 -13.80 16.55
CA THR A 102 7.79 -13.83 15.10
C THR A 102 8.45 -12.55 14.61
N LYS A 103 9.52 -12.68 13.81
CA LYS A 103 10.22 -11.55 13.18
C LYS A 103 9.73 -11.40 11.76
N ILE A 104 9.32 -10.19 11.41
CA ILE A 104 8.85 -9.84 10.08
C ILE A 104 9.77 -8.80 9.49
N PHE A 105 10.22 -9.05 8.28
CA PHE A 105 10.97 -8.10 7.47
C PHE A 105 10.20 -7.77 6.21
N LEU A 106 9.97 -6.48 5.96
CA LEU A 106 9.33 -5.95 4.77
C LEU A 106 10.35 -5.17 3.96
N LYS A 107 10.43 -5.44 2.65
CA LYS A 107 11.31 -4.74 1.73
C LYS A 107 10.63 -4.57 0.38
N GLY A 108 10.54 -3.33 -0.13
CA GLY A 108 9.87 -3.09 -1.39
C GLY A 108 9.88 -1.64 -1.83
N MET A 109 9.03 -1.37 -2.81
CA MET A 109 8.72 -0.03 -3.32
C MET A 109 7.21 0.15 -3.28
N ILE A 110 6.74 1.24 -2.69
CA ILE A 110 5.33 1.61 -2.66
C ILE A 110 5.23 3.10 -3.00
N SER A 111 4.42 3.46 -3.99
CA SER A 111 4.28 4.85 -4.46
C SER A 111 5.63 5.52 -4.75
N SER A 112 6.55 4.80 -5.40
CA SER A 112 7.93 5.20 -5.71
C SER A 112 8.83 5.45 -4.49
N ASN A 113 8.36 5.14 -3.28
CA ASN A 113 9.15 5.23 -2.06
C ASN A 113 9.67 3.85 -1.64
N ARG A 114 10.93 3.80 -1.23
CA ARG A 114 11.52 2.58 -0.70
C ARG A 114 10.96 2.29 0.68
N VAL A 115 10.46 1.07 0.87
CA VAL A 115 9.99 0.54 2.15
C VAL A 115 10.98 -0.49 2.67
N VAL A 116 11.49 -0.28 3.88
CA VAL A 116 12.25 -1.28 4.63
C VAL A 116 11.78 -1.21 6.08
N LYS A 117 11.22 -2.29 6.60
CA LYS A 117 10.67 -2.32 7.95
C LYS A 117 10.96 -3.66 8.63
N ASN A 118 11.38 -3.61 9.89
CA ASN A 118 11.56 -4.76 10.78
C ASN A 118 10.52 -4.68 11.90
N ILE A 119 9.79 -5.77 12.11
CA ILE A 119 8.73 -5.85 13.11
C ILE A 119 8.93 -7.12 13.94
N ILE A 120 8.69 -7.04 15.23
CA ILE A 120 8.75 -8.17 16.15
C ILE A 120 7.38 -8.33 16.80
N LEU A 121 6.73 -9.47 16.57
CA LEU A 121 5.49 -9.86 17.21
C LEU A 121 5.80 -10.86 18.32
N LYS A 122 5.29 -10.61 19.52
CA LYS A 122 5.36 -11.58 20.62
C LYS A 122 4.29 -12.66 20.39
N ASN A 123 4.72 -13.89 20.34
CA ASN A 123 3.81 -15.04 20.24
C ASN A 123 3.12 -15.21 21.60
N LYS A 124 1.80 -14.95 21.65
CA LYS A 124 0.99 -15.39 22.77
C LYS A 124 0.62 -16.85 22.50
N GLU A 125 0.56 -17.69 23.56
CA GLU A 125 0.09 -19.07 23.46
C GLU A 125 -1.26 -19.12 22.73
N SER A 126 -1.27 -19.61 21.52
CA SER A 126 -2.47 -19.80 20.70
C SER A 126 -2.29 -21.08 19.88
N SER A 127 -3.41 -21.77 19.61
CA SER A 127 -3.40 -22.93 18.72
C SER A 127 -2.74 -22.60 17.38
N GLU A 128 -1.97 -23.53 16.82
CA GLU A 128 -1.21 -23.32 15.56
C GLU A 128 -2.09 -22.78 14.41
N VAL A 129 -3.34 -23.26 14.32
CA VAL A 129 -4.30 -22.84 13.28
C VAL A 129 -4.57 -21.33 13.30
N ASN A 130 -4.60 -20.71 14.47
CA ASN A 130 -4.84 -19.27 14.58
C ASN A 130 -3.58 -18.39 14.46
N LYS A 131 -2.38 -19.00 14.42
CA LYS A 131 -1.12 -18.27 14.42
C LYS A 131 -0.88 -17.57 13.08
N TYR A 132 -0.99 -18.29 11.98
CA TYR A 132 -0.76 -17.74 10.64
C TYR A 132 -1.85 -16.77 10.22
N ASP A 133 -3.10 -17.00 10.63
CA ASP A 133 -4.20 -16.05 10.37
C ASP A 133 -3.94 -14.71 11.07
N LYS A 134 -3.48 -14.75 12.31
CA LYS A 134 -3.10 -13.52 13.04
C LYS A 134 -1.94 -12.79 12.38
N ILE A 135 -0.94 -13.53 11.91
CA ILE A 135 0.19 -12.95 11.18
C ILE A 135 -0.29 -12.31 9.87
N LEU A 136 -1.15 -13.00 9.13
CA LEU A 136 -1.69 -12.52 7.88
C LEU A 136 -2.54 -11.24 8.06
N PHE A 137 -3.42 -11.24 9.06
CA PHE A 137 -4.21 -10.05 9.40
C PHE A 137 -3.31 -8.87 9.77
N PHE A 138 -2.35 -9.11 10.66
CA PHE A 138 -1.38 -8.09 11.06
C PHE A 138 -0.59 -7.53 9.87
N LEU A 139 -0.15 -8.40 8.95
CA LEU A 139 0.59 -7.99 7.76
C LEU A 139 -0.26 -7.10 6.84
N LYS A 140 -1.52 -7.46 6.62
CA LYS A 140 -2.45 -6.64 5.81
C LYS A 140 -2.68 -5.27 6.43
N ASP A 141 -2.91 -5.21 7.73
CA ASP A 141 -3.07 -3.95 8.47
C ASP A 141 -1.80 -3.10 8.39
N GLU A 142 -0.64 -3.69 8.59
CA GLU A 142 0.64 -3.01 8.52
C GLU A 142 0.94 -2.45 7.11
N ILE A 143 0.64 -3.21 6.06
CA ILE A 143 0.79 -2.77 4.67
C ILE A 143 -0.18 -1.62 4.38
N PHE A 144 -1.42 -1.73 4.84
CA PHE A 144 -2.41 -0.67 4.71
C PHE A 144 -1.93 0.64 5.36
N GLU A 145 -1.41 0.59 6.59
CA GLU A 145 -0.87 1.76 7.27
C GLU A 145 0.37 2.34 6.56
N VAL A 146 1.23 1.49 5.97
CA VAL A 146 2.37 1.95 5.16
C VAL A 146 1.86 2.71 3.92
N ILE A 147 0.92 2.16 3.17
CA ILE A 147 0.33 2.82 1.98
C ILE A 147 -0.34 4.13 2.38
N LYS A 148 -1.15 4.11 3.42
CA LYS A 148 -1.85 5.27 3.94
C LYS A 148 -0.88 6.38 4.37
N SER A 149 0.21 6.02 5.04
CA SER A 149 1.21 6.99 5.49
C SER A 149 1.93 7.68 4.35
N GLN A 150 2.10 7.00 3.21
CA GLN A 150 2.75 7.55 2.01
C GLN A 150 1.81 8.38 1.14
N ASN A 151 0.50 8.11 1.24
CA ASN A 151 -0.53 8.81 0.48
C ASN A 151 -1.23 9.92 1.29
N ILE A 152 -0.67 10.31 2.44
CA ILE A 152 -1.23 11.40 3.23
C ILE A 152 -1.07 12.70 2.45
N ILE A 153 -2.19 13.31 2.07
CA ILE A 153 -2.24 14.67 1.54
C ILE A 153 -2.18 15.62 2.74
N ASP A 154 -1.09 16.38 2.85
CA ASP A 154 -1.01 17.46 3.84
C ASP A 154 -1.82 18.65 3.34
N VAL A 155 -3.08 18.70 3.73
CA VAL A 155 -4.00 19.80 3.39
C VAL A 155 -3.58 21.16 3.96
N ARG A 156 -2.53 21.20 4.79
CA ARG A 156 -1.97 22.47 5.28
C ARG A 156 -0.97 23.09 4.29
N THR A 157 -0.46 22.29 3.34
CA THR A 157 0.37 22.84 2.27
C THR A 157 -0.56 23.54 1.27
N PRO A 158 -0.43 24.87 1.05
CA PRO A 158 -1.26 25.59 0.09
C PRO A 158 -1.12 24.93 -1.29
N SER A 159 -2.19 24.35 -1.78
CA SER A 159 -2.24 23.81 -3.14
C SER A 159 -3.03 24.75 -4.03
N PHE A 160 -2.59 24.91 -5.27
CA PHE A 160 -3.25 25.77 -6.23
C PHE A 160 -3.99 24.95 -7.25
N PHE A 161 -5.28 25.26 -7.43
CA PHE A 161 -6.08 24.67 -8.51
C PHE A 161 -6.30 25.73 -9.59
N ASN A 162 -6.00 25.39 -10.85
CA ASN A 162 -6.38 26.19 -11.98
C ASN A 162 -7.74 25.73 -12.52
N ILE A 163 -8.75 26.57 -12.37
CA ILE A 163 -10.11 26.27 -12.81
C ILE A 163 -10.45 27.16 -14.00
N LYS A 164 -11.03 26.58 -15.05
CA LYS A 164 -11.58 27.29 -16.18
C LYS A 164 -13.11 27.35 -16.05
N LEU A 165 -13.64 28.52 -15.74
CA LEU A 165 -15.08 28.73 -15.64
C LEU A 165 -15.62 29.24 -16.98
N ILE A 166 -16.63 28.57 -17.54
CA ILE A 166 -17.34 28.99 -18.74
C ILE A 166 -18.59 29.74 -18.29
N LEU A 167 -18.58 31.06 -18.42
CA LEU A 167 -19.74 31.90 -18.06
C LEU A 167 -20.80 31.82 -19.16
N ARG A 168 -22.02 31.46 -18.81
CA ARG A 168 -23.18 31.45 -19.71
C ARG A 168 -24.04 32.68 -19.50
N LYS A 169 -24.07 33.22 -18.28
CA LYS A 169 -24.81 34.41 -17.85
C LYS A 169 -23.90 35.33 -17.05
N GLN A 170 -24.22 36.61 -17.00
CA GLN A 170 -23.43 37.60 -16.23
C GLN A 170 -23.38 37.27 -14.73
N ASP A 171 -24.43 36.66 -14.19
CA ASP A 171 -24.52 36.32 -12.77
C ASP A 171 -23.75 35.05 -12.39
N ASP A 172 -23.27 34.25 -13.36
CA ASP A 172 -22.62 32.98 -13.09
C ASP A 172 -21.29 33.17 -12.32
N LEU A 173 -20.59 34.27 -12.58
CA LEU A 173 -19.36 34.58 -11.85
C LEU A 173 -19.65 34.91 -10.38
N ILE A 174 -20.69 35.68 -10.10
CA ILE A 174 -21.07 36.06 -8.75
C ILE A 174 -21.49 34.81 -7.96
N LYS A 175 -22.28 33.94 -8.57
CA LYS A 175 -22.71 32.67 -7.96
C LYS A 175 -21.51 31.79 -7.65
N PHE A 176 -20.56 31.69 -8.58
CA PHE A 176 -19.36 30.90 -8.38
C PHE A 176 -18.49 31.47 -7.25
N GLN A 177 -18.33 32.79 -7.17
CA GLN A 177 -17.61 33.43 -6.07
C GLN A 177 -18.29 33.20 -4.71
N THR A 178 -19.61 33.20 -4.67
CA THR A 178 -20.35 32.89 -3.45
C THR A 178 -20.08 31.45 -3.01
N ILE A 179 -20.16 30.47 -3.94
CA ILE A 179 -19.85 29.07 -3.66
C ILE A 179 -18.41 28.92 -3.14
N LEU A 180 -17.43 29.60 -3.74
CA LEU A 180 -16.05 29.52 -3.28
C LEU A 180 -15.85 30.04 -1.85
N ARG A 181 -16.61 31.07 -1.45
CA ARG A 181 -16.58 31.62 -0.07
C ARG A 181 -17.17 30.69 0.96
N ASP A 182 -18.14 29.88 0.54
CA ASP A 182 -18.82 28.92 1.43
C ASP A 182 -18.01 27.64 1.66
N ILE A 183 -16.85 27.49 0.97
CA ILE A 183 -15.97 26.33 1.13
C ILE A 183 -14.84 26.71 2.09
N ASP A 184 -14.89 26.21 3.32
CA ASP A 184 -13.92 26.50 4.40
C ASP A 184 -12.45 26.13 4.04
N LEU A 185 -12.25 25.27 3.05
CA LEU A 185 -10.91 24.83 2.60
C LEU A 185 -10.26 25.79 1.61
N ILE A 186 -11.00 26.78 1.09
CA ILE A 186 -10.49 27.77 0.13
C ILE A 186 -10.12 29.04 0.89
N GLU A 187 -8.83 29.22 1.14
CA GLU A 187 -8.34 30.42 1.82
C GLU A 187 -8.39 31.66 0.93
N ASN A 188 -8.08 31.49 -0.36
CA ASN A 188 -8.01 32.61 -1.29
C ASN A 188 -8.20 32.16 -2.75
N TYR A 189 -8.68 33.05 -3.61
CA TYR A 189 -8.74 32.81 -5.05
C TYR A 189 -8.38 34.06 -5.84
N LYS A 190 -7.80 33.86 -7.02
CA LYS A 190 -7.40 34.93 -7.92
C LYS A 190 -7.89 34.62 -9.34
N VAL A 191 -8.45 35.61 -9.99
CA VAL A 191 -8.77 35.52 -11.42
C VAL A 191 -7.53 35.89 -12.21
N ASN A 192 -6.99 34.94 -12.98
CA ASN A 192 -5.77 35.15 -13.75
C ASN A 192 -6.06 35.72 -15.16
N GLU A 193 -7.16 35.30 -15.76
CA GLU A 193 -7.47 35.65 -17.15
C GLU A 193 -8.98 35.69 -17.41
N PHE A 194 -9.41 36.69 -18.19
CA PHE A 194 -10.73 36.75 -18.79
C PHE A 194 -10.59 36.62 -20.31
N SER A 195 -11.07 35.56 -20.91
CA SER A 195 -11.15 35.43 -22.36
C SER A 195 -12.60 35.52 -22.83
N LYS A 196 -12.87 36.43 -23.79
CA LYS A 196 -14.18 36.49 -24.44
C LYS A 196 -14.16 35.49 -25.61
N ARG A 197 -15.00 34.47 -25.59
CA ARG A 197 -15.28 33.72 -26.81
C ARG A 197 -16.11 34.66 -27.72
N VAL A 198 -15.52 35.13 -28.80
CA VAL A 198 -16.29 35.67 -29.91
C VAL A 198 -16.94 34.49 -30.60
N ALA A 199 -18.29 34.47 -30.60
CA ALA A 199 -19.07 33.49 -31.35
C ALA A 199 -18.96 33.78 -32.85
#